data_83a6d2a0ce004b92564ad993cba12831
#
_entry.id   83a6d2a0ce004b92564ad993cba12831
#
_cell.length_a   1.000
_cell.length_b   1.000
_cell.length_c   1.000
_cell.angle_alpha   90.00
_cell.angle_beta   90.00
_cell.angle_gamma   90.00
#
_symmetry.space_group_name_H-M   'P 1'
#
loop_
_entity.id
_entity.type
_entity.pdbx_description
1 polymer ?
#
loop_
_entity_poly.entity_id
_entity_poly.type
_entity_poly.pdbx_seq_one_letter_code
_entity_poly.pdbx_strand_id
1 'polypeptide(L)'
;TALIYEAGASLILKPVNTAQALDIQNPIFQQSDVNQDLQRDIQIMKSSLIISNALNTLDMNVSYYRKGQILDEEMYKNCPYTVKVSIKDSSILDKKIDIHFDKSQNITLGFNDGSFIIADHLRFNQVLNTKNYSIMISQTPGYEKNYSDLLTGDYFFVINNHQTLVNKYRDGLLIAP
;
A
#
# COMPACT_ATOMS: atom_id res chain seq x y z
N THR A 1 -11.49 -13.36 14.13
CA THR A 1 -12.24 -12.46 13.23
C THR A 1 -11.27 -11.42 12.72
N ALA A 2 -11.03 -11.39 11.42
CA ALA A 2 -10.20 -10.34 10.82
C ALA A 2 -10.90 -8.99 11.02
N LEU A 3 -10.17 -8.00 11.55
CA LEU A 3 -10.70 -6.65 11.72
C LEU A 3 -10.67 -5.95 10.36
N ILE A 4 -11.84 -5.55 9.88
CA ILE A 4 -11.98 -4.70 8.70
C ILE A 4 -12.01 -3.26 9.19
N TYR A 5 -11.07 -2.45 8.72
CA TYR A 5 -10.98 -1.04 9.08
C TYR A 5 -11.54 -0.19 7.95
N GLU A 6 -12.36 0.80 8.32
CA GLU A 6 -12.79 1.88 7.45
C GLU A 6 -12.17 3.17 7.97
N ALA A 7 -11.62 3.99 7.08
CA ALA A 7 -11.10 5.31 7.42
C ALA A 7 -11.87 6.37 6.62
N GLY A 8 -12.31 7.41 7.29
CA GLY A 8 -13.02 8.52 6.68
C GLY A 8 -12.34 9.86 6.99
N ALA A 9 -12.43 10.80 6.06
CA ALA A 9 -12.02 12.18 6.26
C ALA A 9 -13.07 13.11 5.69
N SER A 10 -13.30 14.25 6.33
CA SER A 10 -14.17 15.31 5.84
C SER A 10 -13.34 16.49 5.40
N LEU A 11 -13.63 17.00 4.20
CA LEU A 11 -13.00 18.19 3.63
C LEU A 11 -14.06 19.29 3.50
N ILE A 12 -13.75 20.48 3.99
CA ILE A 12 -14.58 21.66 3.80
C ILE A 12 -13.98 22.43 2.62
N LEU A 13 -14.67 22.40 1.50
CA LEU A 13 -14.34 23.22 0.33
C LEU A 13 -14.95 24.61 0.53
N LYS A 14 -14.13 25.66 0.50
CA LYS A 14 -14.63 27.03 0.47
C LYS A 14 -14.92 27.36 -1.00
N PRO A 15 -16.19 27.62 -1.38
CA PRO A 15 -16.50 28.04 -2.73
C PRO A 15 -15.79 29.36 -3.01
N VAL A 16 -15.00 29.41 -4.07
CA VAL A 16 -14.48 30.67 -4.58
C VAL A 16 -15.63 31.33 -5.33
N ASN A 17 -16.39 32.17 -4.65
CA ASN A 17 -17.48 32.92 -5.24
C ASN A 17 -16.92 34.00 -6.18
N THR A 18 -16.62 33.62 -7.42
CA THR A 18 -16.32 34.57 -8.50
C THR A 18 -17.52 35.50 -8.78
N ALA A 19 -18.76 35.06 -8.51
CA ALA A 19 -19.96 35.89 -8.62
C ALA A 19 -19.97 37.02 -7.57
N GLN A 20 -19.46 36.83 -6.36
CA GLN A 20 -19.33 37.91 -5.37
C GLN A 20 -18.29 38.96 -5.77
N ALA A 21 -17.24 38.57 -6.50
CA ALA A 21 -16.27 39.54 -7.01
C ALA A 21 -16.82 40.41 -8.15
N LEU A 22 -17.90 39.97 -8.78
CA LEU A 22 -18.55 40.66 -9.92
C LEU A 22 -19.90 41.27 -9.55
N ASP A 23 -20.28 41.28 -8.26
CA ASP A 23 -21.54 41.85 -7.74
C ASP A 23 -22.84 41.37 -8.45
N ILE A 24 -22.84 40.11 -8.92
CA ILE A 24 -23.96 39.50 -9.61
C ILE A 24 -24.86 38.80 -8.59
N GLN A 25 -25.96 39.46 -8.20
CA GLN A 25 -26.93 38.95 -7.22
C GLN A 25 -28.06 38.10 -7.86
N ASN A 26 -27.72 37.14 -8.72
CA ASN A 26 -28.75 36.29 -9.31
C ASN A 26 -28.69 34.87 -8.65
N PRO A 27 -29.70 34.48 -7.82
CA PRO A 27 -29.66 33.20 -7.08
C PRO A 27 -29.70 31.96 -7.98
N ILE A 28 -30.11 32.07 -9.24
CA ILE A 28 -30.15 30.94 -10.17
C ILE A 28 -28.73 30.54 -10.64
N PHE A 29 -27.83 31.50 -10.78
CA PHE A 29 -26.45 31.24 -11.17
C PHE A 29 -25.61 30.72 -10.02
N GLN A 30 -25.93 31.06 -8.77
CA GLN A 30 -25.15 30.61 -7.61
C GLN A 30 -25.28 29.11 -7.31
N GLN A 31 -26.44 28.50 -7.56
CA GLN A 31 -26.70 27.10 -7.22
C GLN A 31 -26.19 26.11 -8.29
N SER A 32 -26.18 26.51 -9.56
CA SER A 32 -25.63 25.68 -10.64
C SER A 32 -24.10 25.62 -10.60
N ASP A 33 -23.45 26.74 -10.28
CA ASP A 33 -21.99 26.82 -10.24
C ASP A 33 -21.39 26.03 -9.09
N VAL A 34 -21.99 26.06 -7.89
CA VAL A 34 -21.54 25.32 -6.70
C VAL A 34 -21.57 23.81 -6.95
N ASN A 35 -22.62 23.27 -7.55
CA ASN A 35 -22.73 21.85 -7.85
C ASN A 35 -21.73 21.40 -8.92
N GLN A 36 -21.47 22.23 -9.94
CA GLN A 36 -20.47 21.93 -10.97
C GLN A 36 -19.05 21.96 -10.40
N ASP A 37 -18.74 22.95 -9.57
CA ASP A 37 -17.45 23.05 -8.90
C ASP A 37 -17.21 21.86 -7.97
N LEU A 38 -18.21 21.44 -7.19
CA LEU A 38 -18.12 20.27 -6.33
C LEU A 38 -17.88 18.98 -7.13
N GLN A 39 -18.59 18.78 -8.24
CA GLN A 39 -18.38 17.61 -9.11
C GLN A 39 -16.99 17.61 -9.74
N ARG A 40 -16.50 18.77 -10.16
CA ARG A 40 -15.13 18.93 -10.67
C ARG A 40 -14.10 18.55 -9.59
N ASP A 41 -14.27 19.05 -8.38
CA ASP A 41 -13.36 18.78 -7.27
C ASP A 41 -13.35 17.29 -6.88
N ILE A 42 -14.50 16.63 -6.89
CA ILE A 42 -14.61 15.18 -6.72
C ILE A 42 -13.83 14.43 -7.82
N GLN A 43 -13.97 14.85 -9.07
CA GLN A 43 -13.23 14.25 -10.19
C GLN A 43 -11.72 14.44 -10.07
N ILE A 44 -11.29 15.62 -9.63
CA ILE A 44 -9.88 15.91 -9.37
C ILE A 44 -9.35 14.99 -8.26
N MET A 45 -10.06 14.88 -7.13
CA MET A 45 -9.66 13.98 -6.02
C MET A 45 -9.58 12.51 -6.44
N LYS A 46 -10.47 12.05 -7.34
CA LYS A 46 -10.45 10.69 -7.92
C LYS A 46 -9.46 10.53 -9.07
N SER A 47 -8.75 11.57 -9.45
CA SER A 47 -7.79 11.47 -10.56
C SER A 47 -6.61 10.58 -10.19
N SER A 48 -6.15 9.78 -11.14
CA SER A 48 -4.97 8.92 -10.96
C SER A 48 -3.72 9.71 -10.57
N LEU A 49 -3.62 10.97 -10.99
CA LEU A 49 -2.49 11.84 -10.65
C LEU A 49 -2.44 12.17 -9.15
N ILE A 50 -3.58 12.56 -8.57
CA ILE A 50 -3.66 12.90 -7.15
C ILE A 50 -3.37 11.66 -6.30
N ILE A 51 -3.98 10.53 -6.64
CA ILE A 51 -3.79 9.26 -5.94
C ILE A 51 -2.34 8.78 -6.07
N SER A 52 -1.75 8.87 -7.26
CA SER A 52 -0.34 8.53 -7.49
C SER A 52 0.59 9.40 -6.62
N ASN A 53 0.35 10.71 -6.57
CA ASN A 53 1.13 11.61 -5.74
C ASN A 53 0.99 11.29 -4.24
N ALA A 54 -0.22 10.99 -3.78
CA ALA A 54 -0.45 10.58 -2.40
C ALA A 54 0.29 9.27 -2.08
N LEU A 55 0.21 8.26 -2.95
CA LEU A 55 0.91 6.98 -2.79
C LEU A 55 2.43 7.13 -2.79
N ASN A 56 2.99 8.07 -3.55
CA ASN A 56 4.43 8.36 -3.56
C ASN A 56 4.92 8.94 -2.22
N THR A 57 4.03 9.57 -1.42
CA THR A 57 4.38 10.06 -0.07
C THR A 57 4.29 8.96 0.99
N LEU A 58 3.63 7.85 0.66
CA LEU A 58 3.48 6.68 1.52
C LEU A 58 4.44 5.61 1.03
N ASP A 59 5.24 5.03 1.93
CA ASP A 59 6.13 3.93 1.57
C ASP A 59 5.31 2.63 1.40
N MET A 60 4.63 2.51 0.26
CA MET A 60 3.75 1.40 -0.08
C MET A 60 4.30 0.54 -1.23
N ASN A 61 5.61 0.60 -1.47
CA ASN A 61 6.26 -0.24 -2.49
C ASN A 61 6.15 -1.74 -2.17
N VAL A 62 6.04 -2.07 -0.88
CA VAL A 62 5.87 -3.44 -0.41
C VAL A 62 4.72 -3.48 0.58
N SER A 63 3.77 -4.38 0.35
CA SER A 63 2.69 -4.72 1.28
C SER A 63 3.05 -5.98 2.05
N TYR A 64 2.82 -5.99 3.35
CA TYR A 64 3.17 -7.07 4.28
C TYR A 64 1.92 -7.73 4.82
N TYR A 65 1.92 -9.05 4.86
CA TYR A 65 0.76 -9.83 5.28
C TYR A 65 1.16 -10.93 6.24
N ARG A 66 0.26 -11.21 7.17
CA ARG A 66 0.24 -12.43 7.97
C ARG A 66 -0.87 -13.33 7.46
N LYS A 67 -0.56 -14.60 7.17
CA LYS A 67 -1.57 -15.57 6.74
C LYS A 67 -2.52 -15.85 7.89
N GLY A 68 -3.81 -15.71 7.63
CA GLY A 68 -4.87 -16.10 8.56
C GLY A 68 -5.53 -17.41 8.11
N GLN A 69 -6.32 -18.01 8.98
CA GLN A 69 -7.08 -19.24 8.63
C GLN A 69 -8.20 -18.97 7.62
N ILE A 70 -8.77 -17.76 7.61
CA ILE A 70 -9.88 -17.38 6.73
C ILE A 70 -9.50 -16.18 5.87
N LEU A 71 -8.88 -15.16 6.47
CA LEU A 71 -8.46 -13.94 5.78
C LEU A 71 -7.04 -13.59 6.18
N ASP A 72 -6.25 -13.16 5.20
CA ASP A 72 -4.91 -12.61 5.43
C ASP A 72 -5.02 -11.23 6.08
N GLU A 73 -4.13 -10.93 7.03
CA GLU A 73 -4.06 -9.67 7.73
C GLU A 73 -2.96 -8.79 7.12
N GLU A 74 -3.33 -7.61 6.63
CA GLU A 74 -2.35 -6.62 6.17
C GLU A 74 -1.72 -5.90 7.36
N MET A 75 -0.39 -6.00 7.50
CA MET A 75 0.34 -5.56 8.69
C MET A 75 0.85 -4.13 8.59
N TYR A 76 0.96 -3.58 7.39
CA TYR A 76 1.52 -2.25 7.11
C TYR A 76 2.81 -1.99 7.90
N LYS A 77 2.83 -1.00 8.82
CA LYS A 77 4.00 -0.65 9.64
C LYS A 77 4.25 -1.56 10.86
N ASN A 78 3.30 -2.45 11.15
CA ASN A 78 3.40 -3.38 12.30
C ASN A 78 4.06 -4.70 11.92
N CYS A 79 4.74 -4.76 10.79
CA CYS A 79 5.45 -5.94 10.34
C CYS A 79 6.80 -6.08 11.07
N PRO A 80 7.16 -7.27 11.59
CA PRO A 80 8.40 -7.48 12.31
C PRO A 80 9.65 -7.48 11.41
N TYR A 81 9.48 -7.44 10.11
CA TYR A 81 10.55 -7.32 9.12
C TYR A 81 10.22 -6.28 8.06
N THR A 82 11.24 -5.79 7.38
CA THR A 82 11.13 -4.87 6.25
C THR A 82 11.86 -5.43 5.05
N VAL A 83 11.37 -5.14 3.86
CA VAL A 83 11.95 -5.59 2.58
C VAL A 83 12.36 -4.37 1.78
N LYS A 84 13.65 -4.29 1.44
CA LYS A 84 14.15 -3.35 0.43
C LYS A 84 14.32 -4.09 -0.88
N VAL A 85 13.75 -3.54 -1.93
CA VAL A 85 13.77 -4.16 -3.26
C VAL A 85 14.27 -3.17 -4.30
N SER A 86 15.05 -3.68 -5.25
CA SER A 86 15.40 -3.00 -6.49
C SER A 86 15.01 -3.90 -7.66
N ILE A 87 14.15 -3.41 -8.54
CA ILE A 87 13.52 -4.17 -9.60
C ILE A 87 14.11 -3.75 -10.95
N LYS A 88 14.48 -4.73 -11.77
CA LYS A 88 14.91 -4.55 -13.15
C LYS A 88 13.88 -5.08 -14.15
N ASP A 89 13.00 -5.98 -13.68
CA ASP A 89 11.99 -6.65 -14.47
C ASP A 89 10.69 -6.76 -13.66
N SER A 90 9.55 -6.53 -14.31
CA SER A 90 8.23 -6.54 -13.67
C SER A 90 7.71 -7.94 -13.28
N SER A 91 8.44 -9.00 -13.59
CA SER A 91 7.99 -10.39 -13.39
C SER A 91 7.68 -10.78 -11.95
N ILE A 92 8.23 -10.05 -10.97
CA ILE A 92 8.02 -10.30 -9.53
C ILE A 92 6.91 -9.43 -8.93
N LEU A 93 6.43 -8.41 -9.66
CA LEU A 93 5.41 -7.49 -9.16
C LEU A 93 4.07 -8.17 -8.97
N ASP A 94 3.32 -7.70 -7.97
CA ASP A 94 1.98 -8.13 -7.62
C ASP A 94 1.83 -9.64 -7.31
N LYS A 95 2.97 -10.31 -7.03
CA LYS A 95 2.99 -11.72 -6.65
C LYS A 95 3.18 -11.87 -5.14
N LYS A 96 2.50 -12.85 -4.56
CA LYS A 96 2.72 -13.27 -3.18
C LYS A 96 4.09 -13.95 -3.08
N ILE A 97 4.95 -13.43 -2.23
CA ILE A 97 6.26 -13.99 -1.92
C ILE A 97 6.21 -14.46 -0.46
N ASP A 98 6.18 -15.76 -0.28
CA ASP A 98 6.19 -16.38 1.04
C ASP A 98 7.55 -16.18 1.69
N ILE A 99 7.55 -15.89 2.99
CA ILE A 99 8.76 -15.74 3.79
C ILE A 99 8.63 -16.60 5.05
N HIS A 100 9.64 -17.44 5.28
CA HIS A 100 9.73 -18.31 6.44
C HIS A 100 11.03 -18.04 7.19
N PHE A 101 10.93 -18.05 8.52
CA PHE A 101 12.05 -17.86 9.43
C PHE A 101 12.29 -19.13 10.22
N ASP A 102 13.54 -19.58 10.33
CA ASP A 102 13.90 -20.72 11.13
C ASP A 102 14.58 -20.32 12.47
N LYS A 103 14.74 -21.29 13.37
CA LYS A 103 15.38 -21.07 14.68
C LYS A 103 16.87 -20.68 14.56
N SER A 104 17.51 -20.93 13.44
CA SER A 104 18.89 -20.57 13.13
C SER A 104 19.03 -19.20 12.50
N GLN A 105 17.93 -18.42 12.47
CA GLN A 105 17.83 -17.10 11.83
C GLN A 105 18.05 -17.13 10.32
N ASN A 106 17.80 -18.26 9.66
CA ASN A 106 17.74 -18.30 8.22
C ASN A 106 16.37 -17.88 7.73
N ILE A 107 16.37 -17.30 6.55
CA ILE A 107 15.18 -16.83 5.84
C ILE A 107 15.07 -17.62 4.55
N THR A 108 13.91 -18.20 4.32
CA THR A 108 13.56 -18.86 3.06
C THR A 108 12.48 -18.03 2.37
N LEU A 109 12.68 -17.73 1.09
CA LEU A 109 11.74 -17.05 0.22
C LEU A 109 11.20 -18.01 -0.84
N GLY A 110 9.91 -17.96 -1.09
CA GLY A 110 9.29 -18.82 -2.09
C GLY A 110 8.01 -18.25 -2.67
N PHE A 111 7.47 -18.95 -3.65
CA PHE A 111 6.15 -18.71 -4.23
C PHE A 111 5.25 -19.92 -3.97
N ASN A 112 3.92 -19.72 -4.07
CA ASN A 112 2.93 -20.78 -4.00
C ASN A 112 3.08 -21.67 -2.76
N ASP A 113 3.05 -21.05 -1.58
CA ASP A 113 3.17 -21.75 -0.29
C ASP A 113 4.42 -22.64 -0.19
N GLY A 114 5.54 -22.12 -0.70
CA GLY A 114 6.83 -22.80 -0.63
C GLY A 114 7.08 -23.86 -1.72
N SER A 115 6.14 -24.08 -2.63
CA SER A 115 6.31 -25.04 -3.74
C SER A 115 7.42 -24.63 -4.70
N PHE A 116 7.77 -23.35 -4.74
CA PHE A 116 8.86 -22.83 -5.55
C PHE A 116 9.78 -21.93 -4.70
N ILE A 117 10.95 -22.43 -4.35
CA ILE A 117 11.93 -21.70 -3.55
C ILE A 117 12.68 -20.70 -4.44
N ILE A 118 12.64 -19.42 -4.07
CA ILE A 118 13.43 -18.35 -4.71
C ILE A 118 14.84 -18.31 -4.10
N ALA A 119 14.92 -18.40 -2.78
CA ALA A 119 16.16 -18.38 -2.03
C ALA A 119 15.98 -19.10 -0.71
N ASP A 120 17.04 -19.75 -0.28
CA ASP A 120 17.12 -20.47 0.99
C ASP A 120 18.36 -20.03 1.77
N HIS A 121 18.31 -20.16 3.10
CA HIS A 121 19.41 -19.82 4.01
C HIS A 121 19.90 -18.36 3.92
N LEU A 122 19.03 -17.41 3.52
CA LEU A 122 19.34 -15.99 3.58
C LEU A 122 19.47 -15.54 5.05
N ARG A 123 20.28 -14.51 5.28
CA ARG A 123 20.37 -13.83 6.58
C ARG A 123 19.76 -12.43 6.50
N PHE A 124 19.35 -11.91 7.66
CA PHE A 124 18.98 -10.50 7.74
C PHE A 124 20.11 -9.60 7.23
N ASN A 125 19.74 -8.56 6.51
CA ASN A 125 20.63 -7.60 5.85
C ASN A 125 21.53 -8.20 4.75
N GLN A 126 21.33 -9.46 4.40
CA GLN A 126 21.96 -10.06 3.24
C GLN A 126 21.19 -9.71 1.98
N VAL A 127 21.89 -9.32 0.91
CA VAL A 127 21.28 -8.99 -0.37
C VAL A 127 21.22 -10.24 -1.24
N LEU A 128 20.01 -10.64 -1.60
CA LEU A 128 19.76 -11.59 -2.67
C LEU A 128 19.81 -10.86 -4.00
N ASN A 129 20.80 -11.15 -4.83
CA ASN A 129 20.91 -10.61 -6.17
C ASN A 129 20.54 -11.66 -7.20
N THR A 130 19.54 -11.33 -8.03
CA THR A 130 19.19 -12.11 -9.22
C THR A 130 19.40 -11.28 -10.49
N LYS A 131 19.17 -11.86 -11.65
CA LYS A 131 19.23 -11.14 -12.92
C LYS A 131 18.19 -10.02 -12.97
N ASN A 132 17.01 -10.24 -12.39
CA ASN A 132 15.80 -9.42 -12.59
C ASN A 132 15.50 -8.49 -11.40
N TYR A 133 16.02 -8.78 -10.22
CA TYR A 133 15.76 -8.00 -9.00
C TYR A 133 16.82 -8.24 -7.94
N SER A 134 16.89 -7.35 -6.97
CA SER A 134 17.60 -7.60 -5.71
C SER A 134 16.66 -7.37 -4.53
N ILE A 135 16.76 -8.23 -3.51
CA ILE A 135 15.94 -8.19 -2.30
C ILE A 135 16.87 -8.22 -1.08
N MET A 136 16.60 -7.37 -0.11
CA MET A 136 17.24 -7.40 1.21
C MET A 136 16.15 -7.35 2.27
N ILE A 137 16.22 -8.26 3.24
CA ILE A 137 15.29 -8.34 4.35
C ILE A 137 16.01 -7.87 5.60
N SER A 138 15.40 -6.94 6.32
CA SER A 138 15.91 -6.40 7.57
C SER A 138 14.88 -6.61 8.66
N GLN A 139 15.31 -6.80 9.89
CA GLN A 139 14.42 -6.82 11.03
C GLN A 139 13.95 -5.40 11.34
N THR A 140 12.66 -5.22 11.64
CA THR A 140 12.12 -3.91 12.00
C THR A 140 12.63 -3.49 13.37
N PRO A 141 13.13 -2.24 13.54
CA PRO A 141 13.56 -1.74 14.84
C PRO A 141 12.46 -1.89 15.90
N GLY A 142 12.82 -2.37 17.08
CA GLY A 142 11.89 -2.67 18.17
C GLY A 142 11.43 -4.12 18.23
N TYR A 143 11.58 -4.90 17.17
CA TYR A 143 11.26 -6.33 17.13
C TYR A 143 12.50 -7.24 17.35
N GLU A 144 13.69 -6.67 17.53
CA GLU A 144 14.93 -7.47 17.68
C GLU A 144 14.90 -8.42 18.88
N LYS A 145 14.15 -8.05 19.93
CA LYS A 145 14.03 -8.86 21.16
C LYS A 145 13.01 -9.99 21.05
N ASN A 146 12.17 -9.97 20.02
CA ASN A 146 11.03 -10.89 19.87
C ASN A 146 11.15 -11.74 18.59
N TYR A 147 12.33 -12.30 18.36
CA TYR A 147 12.51 -13.21 17.21
C TYR A 147 11.54 -14.40 17.24
N SER A 148 11.08 -14.80 18.44
CA SER A 148 10.04 -15.82 18.59
C SER A 148 8.76 -15.51 17.82
N ASP A 149 8.39 -14.24 17.68
CA ASP A 149 7.17 -13.83 16.97
C ASP A 149 7.27 -14.12 15.46
N LEU A 150 8.49 -14.00 14.91
CA LEU A 150 8.76 -14.38 13.52
C LEU A 150 8.62 -15.89 13.28
N LEU A 151 8.94 -16.71 14.30
CA LEU A 151 8.88 -18.18 14.19
C LEU A 151 7.45 -18.73 14.26
N THR A 152 6.52 -17.97 14.84
CA THR A 152 5.15 -18.42 15.10
C THR A 152 4.15 -17.99 14.03
N GLY A 153 4.55 -17.07 13.14
CA GLY A 153 3.70 -16.53 12.10
C GLY A 153 4.05 -17.07 10.71
N ASP A 154 3.02 -17.30 9.91
CA ASP A 154 3.17 -17.48 8.47
C ASP A 154 3.03 -16.13 7.79
N TYR A 155 4.04 -15.71 7.09
CA TYR A 155 4.08 -14.39 6.47
C TYR A 155 4.27 -14.49 4.96
N PHE A 156 3.79 -13.47 4.27
CA PHE A 156 4.15 -13.19 2.89
C PHE A 156 4.20 -11.68 2.67
N PHE A 157 4.84 -11.28 1.61
CA PHE A 157 4.81 -9.90 1.16
C PHE A 157 4.53 -9.84 -0.34
N VAL A 158 4.07 -8.67 -0.79
CA VAL A 158 3.82 -8.38 -2.19
C VAL A 158 4.61 -7.13 -2.57
N ILE A 159 5.38 -7.22 -3.63
CA ILE A 159 6.05 -6.06 -4.22
C ILE A 159 5.04 -5.43 -5.18
N ASN A 160 4.57 -4.26 -4.83
CA ASN A 160 3.45 -3.64 -5.51
C ASN A 160 3.85 -3.01 -6.84
N ASN A 161 3.05 -3.22 -7.87
CA ASN A 161 3.06 -2.37 -9.05
C ASN A 161 2.34 -1.06 -8.74
N HIS A 162 3.01 0.07 -8.96
CA HIS A 162 2.47 1.39 -8.65
C HIS A 162 1.13 1.64 -9.34
N GLN A 163 0.97 1.25 -10.61
CA GLN A 163 -0.28 1.45 -11.34
C GLN A 163 -1.42 0.60 -10.79
N THR A 164 -1.11 -0.64 -10.38
CA THR A 164 -2.10 -1.52 -9.71
C THR A 164 -2.58 -0.90 -8.39
N LEU A 165 -1.67 -0.33 -7.59
CA LEU A 165 -2.03 0.40 -6.38
C LEU A 165 -2.91 1.62 -6.68
N VAL A 166 -2.53 2.45 -7.64
CA VAL A 166 -3.31 3.63 -8.05
C VAL A 166 -4.73 3.23 -8.42
N ASN A 167 -4.90 2.17 -9.21
CA ASN A 167 -6.23 1.68 -9.60
C ASN A 167 -7.00 1.16 -8.38
N LYS A 168 -6.37 0.33 -7.52
CA LYS A 168 -6.99 -0.20 -6.29
C LYS A 168 -7.55 0.91 -5.41
N TYR A 169 -6.76 1.95 -5.15
CA TYR A 169 -7.18 3.04 -4.27
C TYR A 169 -8.17 3.99 -4.94
N ARG A 170 -8.03 4.26 -6.24
CA ARG A 170 -9.02 5.04 -6.99
C ARG A 170 -10.40 4.40 -6.96
N ASP A 171 -10.44 3.09 -7.22
CA ASP A 171 -11.70 2.35 -7.33
C ASP A 171 -12.34 2.10 -5.94
N GLY A 172 -11.52 2.05 -4.89
CA GLY A 172 -11.98 1.94 -3.50
C GLY A 172 -12.36 3.28 -2.83
N LEU A 173 -12.02 4.43 -3.45
CA LEU A 173 -12.29 5.74 -2.86
C LEU A 173 -13.75 6.15 -3.05
N LEU A 174 -14.50 6.18 -1.96
CA LEU A 174 -15.87 6.71 -1.93
C LEU A 174 -15.83 8.19 -1.51
N ILE A 175 -16.31 9.06 -2.38
CA ILE A 175 -16.46 10.49 -2.09
C ILE A 175 -17.95 10.82 -2.21
N ALA A 176 -18.54 11.24 -1.10
CA ALA A 176 -19.90 11.73 -1.03
C ALA A 176 -19.89 13.25 -0.79
N PRO A 177 -20.81 14.00 -1.42
CA PRO A 177 -20.96 15.45 -1.21
C PRO A 177 -21.56 15.78 0.16
#